data_36bc1ac5e69bac96cf5280a8162bf475
#
_entry.id   36bc1ac5e69bac96cf5280a8162bf475
#
_cell.length_a   1.000
_cell.length_b   1.000
_cell.length_c   1.000
_cell.angle_alpha   90.00
_cell.angle_beta   90.00
_cell.angle_gamma   90.00
#
_symmetry.space_group_name_H-M   'P 1'
#
loop_
_entity.id
_entity.type
_entity.pdbx_description
1 polymer ?
#
loop_
_entity_poly.entity_id
_entity_poly.type
_entity_poly.pdbx_seq_one_letter_code
_entity_poly.pdbx_strand_id
1 'polypeptide(L)'
;MGNIGFELLNTTPLEWIAVFSGLFYVLLIARKNSKGWFFAAVSSGIYIYLCFINDYFLESALQVFYLAMALYGWVTWQKTRNEVQFIRRWKLKYHLINIVISALLTVLLGFIFSSFTSQQLPYLDAFTTVFSIGATFMVTQKVLENWIYWIVIDLLSIQLYA
;
A
#
# COMPACT_ATOMS: atom_id res chain seq x y z
N MET A 1 23.36 6.90 -10.97
CA MET A 1 22.47 7.97 -10.50
C MET A 1 21.71 8.50 -11.70
N GLY A 2 20.52 8.00 -11.95
CA GLY A 2 19.63 8.54 -12.97
C GLY A 2 19.36 10.01 -12.68
N ASN A 3 19.29 10.80 -13.73
CA ASN A 3 19.08 12.24 -13.61
C ASN A 3 17.60 12.46 -13.20
N ILE A 4 17.32 12.54 -11.89
CA ILE A 4 15.96 12.67 -11.32
C ILE A 4 15.15 13.74 -12.08
N GLY A 5 15.81 14.83 -12.53
CA GLY A 5 15.19 15.85 -13.35
C GLY A 5 14.72 15.35 -14.71
N PHE A 6 15.44 14.40 -15.32
CA PHE A 6 15.06 13.83 -16.61
C PHE A 6 13.88 12.85 -16.50
N GLU A 7 13.82 12.06 -15.43
CA GLU A 7 12.70 11.17 -15.14
C GLU A 7 11.42 11.95 -14.83
N LEU A 8 11.50 13.04 -14.05
CA LEU A 8 10.36 13.92 -13.78
C LEU A 8 9.79 14.58 -15.04
N LEU A 9 10.63 14.90 -16.02
CA LEU A 9 10.19 15.49 -17.31
C LEU A 9 9.50 14.47 -18.21
N ASN A 10 9.79 13.18 -18.06
CA ASN A 10 9.17 12.10 -18.84
C ASN A 10 7.93 11.51 -18.16
N THR A 11 7.59 11.94 -16.93
CA THR A 11 6.41 11.48 -16.21
C THR A 11 5.13 11.92 -16.93
N THR A 12 4.26 10.99 -17.23
CA THR A 12 3.00 11.28 -17.92
C THR A 12 2.03 12.07 -17.04
N PRO A 13 1.12 12.88 -17.62
CA PRO A 13 0.09 13.56 -16.84
C PRO A 13 -0.77 12.59 -16.00
N LEU A 14 -0.94 11.36 -16.50
CA LEU A 14 -1.70 10.32 -15.80
C LEU A 14 -1.00 9.85 -14.53
N GLU A 15 0.32 9.68 -14.57
CA GLU A 15 1.14 9.37 -13.39
C GLU A 15 1.06 10.49 -12.34
N TRP A 16 1.12 11.75 -12.76
CA TRP A 16 0.95 12.87 -11.85
C TRP A 16 -0.40 12.86 -11.15
N ILE A 17 -1.49 12.55 -11.87
CA ILE A 17 -2.83 12.41 -11.29
C ILE A 17 -2.84 11.27 -10.26
N ALA A 18 -2.20 10.12 -10.56
CA ALA A 18 -2.12 9.00 -9.64
C ALA A 18 -1.35 9.36 -8.36
N VAL A 19 -0.18 10.01 -8.49
CA VAL A 19 0.65 10.44 -7.36
C VAL A 19 -0.10 11.44 -6.48
N PHE A 20 -0.67 12.51 -7.07
CA PHE A 20 -1.43 13.50 -6.29
C PHE A 20 -2.65 12.89 -5.62
N SER A 21 -3.36 11.97 -6.30
CA SER A 21 -4.47 11.23 -5.68
C SER A 21 -3.99 10.41 -4.48
N GLY A 22 -2.86 9.73 -4.58
CA GLY A 22 -2.26 9.00 -3.46
C GLY A 22 -1.90 9.92 -2.28
N LEU A 23 -1.31 11.09 -2.55
CA LEU A 23 -1.01 12.10 -1.51
C LEU A 23 -2.30 12.62 -0.84
N PHE A 24 -3.33 12.95 -1.61
CA PHE A 24 -4.63 13.35 -1.06
C PHE A 24 -5.28 12.24 -0.24
N TYR A 25 -5.16 10.98 -0.66
CA TYR A 25 -5.59 9.83 0.14
C TYR A 25 -4.94 9.86 1.52
N VAL A 26 -3.61 9.89 1.59
CA VAL A 26 -2.88 9.88 2.88
C VAL A 26 -3.28 11.05 3.77
N LEU A 27 -3.32 12.27 3.22
CA LEU A 27 -3.69 13.48 3.96
C LEU A 27 -5.12 13.44 4.51
N LEU A 28 -6.07 12.95 3.73
CA LEU A 28 -7.47 12.85 4.14
C LEU A 28 -7.68 11.74 5.17
N ILE A 29 -7.03 10.59 5.01
CA ILE A 29 -7.10 9.50 5.98
C ILE A 29 -6.47 9.92 7.31
N ALA A 30 -5.32 10.63 7.30
CA ALA A 30 -4.72 11.18 8.51
C ALA A 30 -5.65 12.17 9.23
N ARG A 31 -6.47 12.91 8.47
CA ARG A 31 -7.51 13.80 9.00
C ARG A 31 -8.84 13.09 9.30
N LYS A 32 -8.86 11.77 9.32
CA LYS A 32 -10.06 10.93 9.58
C LYS A 32 -11.20 11.18 8.60
N ASN A 33 -10.90 11.60 7.39
CA ASN A 33 -11.88 11.92 6.36
C ASN A 33 -12.04 10.74 5.40
N SER A 34 -13.23 10.13 5.39
CA SER A 34 -13.55 8.98 4.53
C SER A 34 -13.44 9.28 3.02
N LYS A 35 -13.48 10.55 2.60
CA LYS A 35 -13.26 10.94 1.21
C LYS A 35 -11.87 10.53 0.69
N GLY A 36 -10.91 10.29 1.59
CA GLY A 36 -9.60 9.74 1.21
C GLY A 36 -9.71 8.44 0.40
N TRP A 37 -10.64 7.58 0.75
CA TRP A 37 -10.85 6.32 0.03
C TRP A 37 -11.20 6.49 -1.45
N PHE A 38 -11.90 7.58 -1.81
CA PHE A 38 -12.14 7.92 -3.21
C PHE A 38 -10.83 8.17 -3.95
N PHE A 39 -9.93 8.95 -3.34
CA PHE A 39 -8.61 9.22 -3.94
C PHE A 39 -7.72 7.98 -3.98
N ALA A 40 -7.83 7.08 -2.99
CA ALA A 40 -7.17 5.78 -3.05
C ALA A 40 -7.65 4.96 -4.26
N ALA A 41 -8.97 4.91 -4.48
CA ALA A 41 -9.55 4.18 -5.62
C ALA A 41 -9.10 4.77 -6.96
N VAL A 42 -9.06 6.11 -7.09
CA VAL A 42 -8.58 6.79 -8.31
C VAL A 42 -7.10 6.46 -8.55
N SER A 43 -6.25 6.62 -7.54
CA SER A 43 -4.81 6.33 -7.64
C SER A 43 -4.57 4.86 -8.04
N SER A 44 -5.16 3.91 -7.31
CA SER A 44 -5.00 2.48 -7.62
C SER A 44 -5.55 2.12 -9.00
N GLY A 45 -6.68 2.70 -9.41
CA GLY A 45 -7.25 2.46 -10.74
C GLY A 45 -6.32 2.90 -11.87
N ILE A 46 -5.67 4.06 -11.71
CA ILE A 46 -4.69 4.55 -12.68
C ILE A 46 -3.44 3.65 -12.68
N TYR A 47 -2.91 3.28 -11.50
CA TYR A 47 -1.74 2.41 -11.41
C TYR A 47 -2.00 0.99 -11.93
N ILE A 48 -3.21 0.43 -11.81
CA ILE A 48 -3.58 -0.83 -12.48
C ILE A 48 -3.30 -0.73 -13.99
N TYR A 49 -3.81 0.35 -14.61
CA TYR A 49 -3.61 0.57 -16.05
C TYR A 49 -2.14 0.77 -16.40
N LEU A 50 -1.42 1.65 -15.68
CA LEU A 50 -0.01 1.95 -15.94
C LEU A 50 0.88 0.73 -15.75
N CYS A 51 0.70 -0.05 -14.69
CA CYS A 51 1.46 -1.26 -14.46
C CYS A 51 1.17 -2.33 -15.52
N PHE A 52 -0.11 -2.47 -15.92
CA PHE A 52 -0.49 -3.46 -16.92
C PHE A 52 0.12 -3.18 -18.29
N ILE A 53 0.13 -1.92 -18.76
CA ILE A 53 0.71 -1.55 -20.06
C ILE A 53 2.24 -1.62 -20.11
N ASN A 54 2.90 -1.62 -18.93
CA ASN A 54 4.35 -1.77 -18.80
C ASN A 54 4.77 -3.18 -18.39
N ASP A 55 3.88 -4.17 -18.52
CA ASP A 55 4.12 -5.58 -18.20
C ASP A 55 4.46 -5.87 -16.72
N TYR A 56 4.16 -4.94 -15.80
CA TYR A 56 4.30 -5.12 -14.36
C TYR A 56 3.06 -5.81 -13.77
N PHE A 57 2.84 -7.06 -14.13
CA PHE A 57 1.60 -7.78 -13.81
C PHE A 57 1.42 -7.99 -12.30
N LEU A 58 2.50 -8.22 -11.55
CA LEU A 58 2.43 -8.43 -10.09
C LEU A 58 2.02 -7.13 -9.38
N GLU A 59 2.63 -6.03 -9.74
CA GLU A 59 2.30 -4.70 -9.22
C GLU A 59 0.87 -4.30 -9.60
N SER A 60 0.45 -4.62 -10.83
CA SER A 60 -0.93 -4.40 -11.26
C SER A 60 -1.91 -5.21 -10.39
N ALA A 61 -1.61 -6.47 -10.09
CA ALA A 61 -2.41 -7.30 -9.20
C ALA A 61 -2.48 -6.73 -7.77
N LEU A 62 -1.37 -6.19 -7.25
CA LEU A 62 -1.33 -5.51 -5.95
C LEU A 62 -2.22 -4.26 -5.96
N GLN A 63 -2.23 -3.50 -7.05
CA GLN A 63 -3.10 -2.33 -7.19
C GLN A 63 -4.59 -2.72 -7.24
N VAL A 64 -4.93 -3.87 -7.84
CA VAL A 64 -6.31 -4.42 -7.77
C VAL A 64 -6.71 -4.70 -6.32
N PHE A 65 -5.80 -5.28 -5.53
CA PHE A 65 -6.03 -5.46 -4.09
C PHE A 65 -6.27 -4.11 -3.38
N TYR A 66 -5.44 -3.08 -3.65
CA TYR A 66 -5.63 -1.75 -3.05
C TYR A 66 -6.95 -1.09 -3.47
N LEU A 67 -7.37 -1.26 -4.71
CA LEU A 67 -8.68 -0.79 -5.17
C LEU A 67 -9.82 -1.47 -4.41
N ALA A 68 -9.76 -2.79 -4.24
CA ALA A 68 -10.75 -3.53 -3.44
C ALA A 68 -10.78 -3.06 -1.98
N MET A 69 -9.60 -2.82 -1.39
CA MET A 69 -9.48 -2.30 -0.03
C MET A 69 -9.94 -0.85 0.10
N ALA A 70 -9.80 -0.03 -0.95
CA ALA A 70 -10.34 1.33 -0.98
C ALA A 70 -11.88 1.31 -0.92
N LEU A 71 -12.52 0.44 -1.69
CA LEU A 71 -13.97 0.25 -1.65
C LEU A 71 -14.45 -0.27 -0.29
N TYR A 72 -13.77 -1.28 0.24
CA TYR A 72 -14.05 -1.82 1.57
C TYR A 72 -13.87 -0.77 2.68
N GLY A 73 -12.78 -0.03 2.64
CA GLY A 73 -12.49 1.05 3.58
C GLY A 73 -13.53 2.16 3.52
N TRP A 74 -13.94 2.56 2.32
CA TRP A 74 -15.02 3.54 2.13
C TRP A 74 -16.30 3.10 2.85
N VAL A 75 -16.77 1.88 2.59
CA VAL A 75 -18.00 1.34 3.19
C VAL A 75 -17.88 1.24 4.71
N THR A 76 -16.75 0.72 5.19
CA THR A 76 -16.51 0.52 6.64
C THR A 76 -16.45 1.85 7.37
N TRP A 77 -15.76 2.84 6.82
CA TRP A 77 -15.64 4.16 7.45
C TRP A 77 -16.96 4.94 7.43
N GLN A 78 -17.78 4.76 6.39
CA GLN A 78 -19.12 5.37 6.33
C GLN A 78 -20.05 4.79 7.40
N LYS A 79 -20.07 3.46 7.56
CA LYS A 79 -20.91 2.78 8.56
C LYS A 79 -20.56 3.17 9.99
N THR A 80 -19.28 3.41 10.27
CA THR A 80 -18.76 3.72 11.60
C THR A 80 -18.49 5.21 11.83
N ARG A 81 -19.03 6.09 10.97
CA ARG A 81 -18.82 7.54 11.05
C ARG A 81 -19.28 8.16 12.36
N ASN A 82 -20.35 7.63 12.93
CA ASN A 82 -20.98 8.15 14.15
C ASN A 82 -20.53 7.43 15.43
N GLU A 83 -19.55 6.53 15.35
CA GLU A 83 -19.00 5.87 16.52
C GLU A 83 -18.25 6.87 17.41
N VAL A 84 -18.47 6.80 18.72
CA VAL A 84 -17.80 7.64 19.72
C VAL A 84 -16.28 7.48 19.66
N GLN A 85 -15.81 6.27 19.42
CA GLN A 85 -14.39 5.95 19.26
C GLN A 85 -14.05 5.66 17.80
N PHE A 86 -13.70 6.70 17.05
CA PHE A 86 -13.36 6.58 15.64
C PHE A 86 -12.01 5.87 15.40
N ILE A 87 -11.03 6.02 16.30
CA ILE A 87 -9.70 5.40 16.20
C ILE A 87 -9.62 4.24 17.18
N ARG A 88 -9.11 3.11 16.71
CA ARG A 88 -8.88 1.89 17.48
C ARG A 88 -7.38 1.68 17.71
N ARG A 89 -7.06 0.94 18.78
CA ARG A 89 -5.72 0.44 19.05
C ARG A 89 -5.77 -1.08 19.15
N TRP A 90 -4.84 -1.73 18.51
CA TRP A 90 -4.73 -3.17 18.62
C TRP A 90 -4.01 -3.56 19.93
N LYS A 91 -4.46 -4.66 20.54
CA LYS A 91 -3.68 -5.30 21.61
C LYS A 91 -2.43 -5.95 21.02
N LEU A 92 -1.37 -6.01 21.80
CA LEU A 92 -0.08 -6.57 21.37
C LEU A 92 -0.21 -7.95 20.66
N LYS A 93 -1.12 -8.80 21.14
CA LYS A 93 -1.39 -10.11 20.53
C LYS A 93 -1.76 -10.03 19.04
N TYR A 94 -2.53 -9.03 18.62
CA TYR A 94 -2.94 -8.88 17.21
C TYR A 94 -1.77 -8.40 16.35
N HIS A 95 -0.90 -7.54 16.90
CA HIS A 95 0.34 -7.16 16.24
C HIS A 95 1.28 -8.36 16.06
N LEU A 96 1.46 -9.17 17.11
CA LEU A 96 2.27 -10.37 17.02
C LEU A 96 1.73 -11.36 15.99
N ILE A 97 0.41 -11.60 15.96
CA ILE A 97 -0.21 -12.47 14.94
C ILE A 97 0.03 -11.92 13.54
N ASN A 98 -0.21 -10.62 13.33
CA ASN A 98 0.01 -9.98 12.03
C ASN A 98 1.47 -10.09 11.59
N ILE A 99 2.42 -9.80 12.47
CA ILE A 99 3.86 -9.87 12.18
C ILE A 99 4.29 -11.31 11.85
N VAL A 100 3.86 -12.30 12.65
CA VAL A 100 4.21 -13.71 12.41
C VAL A 100 3.64 -14.20 11.09
N ILE A 101 2.37 -13.93 10.81
CA ILE A 101 1.75 -14.33 9.53
C ILE A 101 2.45 -13.63 8.36
N SER A 102 2.70 -12.32 8.47
CA SER A 102 3.38 -11.56 7.43
C SER A 102 4.81 -12.06 7.21
N ALA A 103 5.56 -12.38 8.27
CA ALA A 103 6.90 -12.92 8.15
C ALA A 103 6.92 -14.30 7.46
N LEU A 104 6.01 -15.20 7.81
CA LEU A 104 5.88 -16.52 7.16
C LEU A 104 5.54 -16.37 5.67
N LEU A 105 4.59 -15.50 5.34
CA LEU A 105 4.23 -15.23 3.94
C LEU A 105 5.37 -14.55 3.18
N THR A 106 6.12 -13.65 3.81
CA THR A 106 7.32 -13.03 3.22
C THR A 106 8.37 -14.08 2.85
N VAL A 107 8.65 -15.03 3.76
CA VAL A 107 9.60 -16.12 3.47
C VAL A 107 9.11 -16.99 2.33
N LEU A 108 7.82 -17.35 2.33
CA LEU A 108 7.22 -18.17 1.28
C LEU A 108 7.27 -17.47 -0.08
N LEU A 109 6.81 -16.23 -0.17
CA LEU A 109 6.80 -15.47 -1.42
C LEU A 109 8.21 -15.09 -1.87
N GLY A 110 9.10 -14.73 -0.95
CA GLY A 110 10.50 -14.48 -1.25
C GLY A 110 11.19 -15.70 -1.85
N PHE A 111 10.92 -16.90 -1.33
CA PHE A 111 11.40 -18.16 -1.91
C PHE A 111 10.84 -18.39 -3.30
N ILE A 112 9.53 -18.19 -3.51
CA ILE A 112 8.90 -18.31 -4.83
C ILE A 112 9.52 -17.31 -5.81
N PHE A 113 9.62 -16.03 -5.44
CA PHE A 113 10.18 -14.99 -6.30
C PHE A 113 11.65 -15.27 -6.64
N SER A 114 12.45 -15.70 -5.67
CA SER A 114 13.86 -16.06 -5.91
C SER A 114 14.04 -17.26 -6.84
N SER A 115 13.04 -18.16 -6.89
CA SER A 115 13.11 -19.38 -7.70
C SER A 115 12.55 -19.19 -9.13
N PHE A 116 11.61 -18.28 -9.31
CA PHE A 116 10.87 -18.13 -10.56
C PHE A 116 11.02 -16.76 -11.24
N THR A 117 11.68 -15.80 -10.60
CA THR A 117 11.89 -14.45 -11.16
C THR A 117 13.38 -14.06 -11.08
N SER A 118 13.78 -13.10 -11.90
CA SER A 118 15.14 -12.53 -11.90
C SER A 118 15.25 -11.26 -11.06
N GLN A 119 14.37 -11.06 -10.07
CA GLN A 119 14.38 -9.89 -9.19
C GLN A 119 15.66 -9.84 -8.35
N GLN A 120 16.21 -8.64 -8.17
CA GLN A 120 17.46 -8.46 -7.41
C GLN A 120 17.28 -8.69 -5.91
N LEU A 121 16.13 -8.28 -5.33
CA LEU A 121 15.85 -8.34 -3.89
C LEU A 121 14.48 -9.00 -3.59
N PRO A 122 14.30 -10.31 -3.94
CA PRO A 122 12.98 -10.95 -3.89
C PRO A 122 12.37 -11.02 -2.48
N TYR A 123 13.19 -11.18 -1.44
CA TYR A 123 12.70 -11.20 -0.05
C TYR A 123 12.30 -9.81 0.45
N LEU A 124 12.96 -8.76 0.00
CA LEU A 124 12.62 -7.39 0.36
C LEU A 124 11.32 -6.96 -0.32
N ASP A 125 11.16 -7.32 -1.59
CA ASP A 125 9.93 -7.08 -2.35
C ASP A 125 8.74 -7.86 -1.75
N ALA A 126 8.92 -9.13 -1.43
CA ALA A 126 7.93 -9.92 -0.71
C ALA A 126 7.58 -9.31 0.65
N PHE A 127 8.56 -8.78 1.40
CA PHE A 127 8.32 -8.11 2.68
C PHE A 127 7.45 -6.87 2.50
N THR A 128 7.85 -5.95 1.62
CA THR A 128 7.11 -4.71 1.41
C THR A 128 5.69 -5.00 0.93
N THR A 129 5.50 -5.95 0.03
CA THR A 129 4.18 -6.38 -0.46
C THR A 129 3.29 -6.94 0.66
N VAL A 130 3.77 -7.93 1.41
CA VAL A 130 2.95 -8.61 2.43
C VAL A 130 2.62 -7.69 3.60
N PHE A 131 3.60 -6.94 4.09
CA PHE A 131 3.37 -6.00 5.19
C PHE A 131 2.46 -4.84 4.78
N SER A 132 2.50 -4.39 3.52
CA SER A 132 1.56 -3.39 2.98
C SER A 132 0.12 -3.89 2.98
N ILE A 133 -0.11 -5.17 2.68
CA ILE A 133 -1.44 -5.80 2.78
C ILE A 133 -1.96 -5.70 4.21
N GLY A 134 -1.14 -6.10 5.20
CA GLY A 134 -1.49 -6.03 6.61
C GLY A 134 -1.73 -4.59 7.10
N ALA A 135 -0.85 -3.66 6.72
CA ALA A 135 -0.98 -2.25 7.06
C ALA A 135 -2.24 -1.61 6.45
N THR A 136 -2.56 -1.92 5.20
CA THR A 136 -3.78 -1.44 4.53
C THR A 136 -5.03 -1.96 5.25
N PHE A 137 -5.05 -3.23 5.66
CA PHE A 137 -6.15 -3.76 6.46
C PHE A 137 -6.30 -3.02 7.79
N MET A 138 -5.19 -2.70 8.48
CA MET A 138 -5.23 -1.88 9.70
C MET A 138 -5.81 -0.49 9.46
N VAL A 139 -5.51 0.17 8.31
CA VAL A 139 -6.12 1.46 7.95
C VAL A 139 -7.64 1.34 7.82
N THR A 140 -8.13 0.31 7.13
CA THR A 140 -9.59 0.11 6.98
C THR A 140 -10.29 -0.11 8.31
N GLN A 141 -9.61 -0.74 9.29
CA GLN A 141 -10.09 -0.95 10.65
C GLN A 141 -9.84 0.25 11.58
N LYS A 142 -9.29 1.36 11.07
CA LYS A 142 -8.97 2.60 11.82
C LYS A 142 -7.98 2.37 12.97
N VAL A 143 -7.06 1.43 12.80
CA VAL A 143 -6.02 1.10 13.79
C VAL A 143 -4.91 2.12 13.71
N LEU A 144 -4.61 2.80 14.83
CA LEU A 144 -3.64 3.92 14.85
C LEU A 144 -2.21 3.47 14.49
N GLU A 145 -1.83 2.29 14.95
CA GLU A 145 -0.48 1.75 14.80
C GLU A 145 -0.12 1.41 13.33
N ASN A 146 -1.08 1.48 12.39
CA ASN A 146 -0.80 1.30 10.97
C ASN A 146 0.32 2.25 10.46
N TRP A 147 0.40 3.48 11.01
CA TRP A 147 1.40 4.46 10.60
C TRP A 147 2.84 3.99 10.88
N ILE A 148 3.05 3.24 11.97
CA ILE A 148 4.37 2.65 12.29
C ILE A 148 4.74 1.62 11.22
N TYR A 149 3.79 0.77 10.81
CA TYR A 149 4.01 -0.21 9.74
C TYR A 149 4.38 0.49 8.43
N TRP A 150 3.64 1.53 8.05
CA TRP A 150 3.92 2.28 6.83
C TRP A 150 5.30 2.93 6.84
N ILE A 151 5.72 3.55 7.96
CA ILE A 151 7.07 4.13 8.07
C ILE A 151 8.15 3.06 7.82
N VAL A 152 8.01 1.87 8.41
CA VAL A 152 8.99 0.79 8.21
C VAL A 152 8.98 0.30 6.77
N ILE A 153 7.78 0.10 6.19
CA ILE A 153 7.62 -0.34 4.79
C ILE A 153 8.26 0.67 3.84
N ASP A 154 7.96 1.96 4.00
CA ASP A 154 8.45 3.02 3.13
C ASP A 154 9.98 3.17 3.20
N LEU A 155 10.57 3.08 4.40
CA LEU A 155 12.02 3.11 4.57
C LEU A 155 12.72 1.93 3.85
N LEU A 156 12.12 0.74 3.90
CA LEU A 156 12.66 -0.43 3.19
C LEU A 156 12.38 -0.36 1.69
N SER A 157 11.27 0.24 1.28
CA SER A 157 10.97 0.47 -0.15
C SER A 157 11.97 1.43 -0.79
N ILE A 158 12.47 2.45 -0.07
CA ILE A 158 13.53 3.31 -0.57
C ILE A 158 14.78 2.49 -0.91
N GLN A 159 15.15 1.51 -0.09
CA GLN A 159 16.29 0.64 -0.36
C GLN A 159 16.04 -0.30 -1.56
N LEU A 160 14.78 -0.70 -1.80
CA LEU A 160 14.40 -1.56 -2.91
C LEU A 160 14.53 -0.84 -4.26
N TYR A 161 14.23 0.46 -4.31
CA TYR A 161 14.19 1.26 -5.53
C TYR A 161 15.40 2.23 -5.69
N ALA A 162 16.39 2.22 -4.78
CA ALA A 162 17.61 3.01 -4.87
C ALA A 162 18.69 2.33 -5.71
#